data_a44e1799e1e133080a84a285c5e3c1e7
#
_entry.id   a44e1799e1e133080a84a285c5e3c1e7
#
_cell.length_a   1.000
_cell.length_b   1.000
_cell.length_c   1.000
_cell.angle_alpha   90.00
_cell.angle_beta   90.00
_cell.angle_gamma   90.00
#
_symmetry.space_group_name_H-M   'P 1'
#
loop_
_entity.id
_entity.type
_entity.pdbx_description
1 polymer ?
#
loop_
_entity_poly.entity_id
_entity_poly.type
_entity_poly.pdbx_seq_one_letter_code
_entity_poly.pdbx_strand_id
1 'polypeptide(L)'
;MRFEEVLPKMRDEGRSATLHGLSHKFSDGKVWIKYPGGEWLRARFTAEAFTTDDWKLEPVKVVKWRWVFGFGSELQMTAYDLSESEADAYRIHKNFDWAERIEHTRTEVEE
;
A
#
# COMPACT_ATOMS: atom_id res chain seq x y z
N MET A 1 -10.98 8.35 -14.28
CA MET A 1 -11.75 7.10 -14.26
C MET A 1 -13.14 7.36 -13.72
N ARG A 2 -14.09 6.58 -14.12
CA ARG A 2 -15.45 6.63 -13.57
C ARG A 2 -15.54 5.78 -12.31
N PHE A 3 -16.57 6.03 -11.49
CA PHE A 3 -16.80 5.25 -10.26
C PHE A 3 -16.90 3.74 -10.53
N GLU A 4 -17.59 3.34 -11.59
CA GLU A 4 -17.74 1.93 -11.99
C GLU A 4 -16.40 1.26 -12.32
N GLU A 5 -15.38 2.04 -12.66
CA GLU A 5 -14.03 1.53 -12.93
C GLU A 5 -13.18 1.44 -11.67
N VAL A 6 -13.32 2.40 -10.72
CA VAL A 6 -12.51 2.40 -9.50
C VAL A 6 -13.07 1.49 -8.42
N LEU A 7 -14.38 1.29 -8.35
CA LEU A 7 -15.01 0.48 -7.31
C LEU A 7 -14.49 -0.96 -7.25
N PRO A 8 -14.39 -1.70 -8.37
CA PRO A 8 -13.82 -3.05 -8.34
C PRO A 8 -12.39 -3.07 -7.81
N LYS A 9 -11.57 -2.08 -8.15
CA LYS A 9 -10.19 -1.99 -7.68
C LYS A 9 -10.10 -1.67 -6.20
N MET A 10 -10.99 -0.83 -5.69
CA MET A 10 -11.09 -0.54 -4.26
C MET A 10 -11.51 -1.79 -3.48
N ARG A 11 -12.49 -2.51 -4.00
CA ARG A 11 -13.05 -3.70 -3.35
C ARG A 11 -12.09 -4.90 -3.42
N ASP A 12 -11.56 -5.20 -4.59
CA ASP A 12 -10.81 -6.42 -4.83
C ASP A 12 -9.32 -6.28 -4.54
N GLU A 13 -8.74 -5.09 -4.76
CA GLU A 13 -7.32 -4.82 -4.55
C GLU A 13 -7.04 -4.04 -3.27
N GLY A 14 -8.06 -3.62 -2.52
CA GLY A 14 -7.90 -2.84 -1.29
C GLY A 14 -7.31 -1.46 -1.49
N ARG A 15 -7.39 -0.91 -2.70
CA ARG A 15 -6.82 0.39 -3.04
C ARG A 15 -7.77 1.51 -2.63
N SER A 16 -7.19 2.66 -2.31
CA SER A 16 -7.96 3.89 -2.13
C SER A 16 -8.07 4.65 -3.45
N ALA A 17 -9.13 5.44 -3.60
CA ALA A 17 -9.34 6.30 -4.75
C ALA A 17 -9.62 7.72 -4.30
N THR A 18 -9.28 8.69 -5.13
CA THR A 18 -9.46 10.12 -4.84
C THR A 18 -10.48 10.73 -5.79
N LEU A 19 -11.42 11.49 -5.24
CA LEU A 19 -12.34 12.33 -5.99
C LEU A 19 -12.33 13.72 -5.36
N HIS A 20 -12.04 14.74 -6.17
CA HIS A 20 -11.94 16.14 -5.72
C HIS A 20 -11.02 16.34 -4.50
N GLY A 21 -9.91 15.61 -4.48
CA GLY A 21 -8.93 15.69 -3.39
C GLY A 21 -9.29 14.93 -2.12
N LEU A 22 -10.42 14.24 -2.10
CA LEU A 22 -10.86 13.45 -0.93
C LEU A 22 -10.64 11.97 -1.16
N SER A 23 -10.03 11.31 -0.18
CA SER A 23 -9.74 9.87 -0.25
C SER A 23 -10.98 9.04 0.03
N HIS A 24 -11.12 7.93 -0.68
CA HIS A 24 -12.21 6.98 -0.52
C HIS A 24 -11.64 5.56 -0.43
N LYS A 25 -12.29 4.71 0.36
CA LYS A 25 -11.95 3.28 0.43
C LYS A 25 -13.22 2.44 0.51
N PHE A 26 -13.11 1.16 0.17
CA PHE A 26 -14.19 0.19 0.34
C PHE A 26 -13.85 -0.73 1.52
N SER A 27 -14.75 -0.82 2.49
CA SER A 27 -14.60 -1.67 3.67
C SER A 27 -15.96 -2.05 4.23
N ASP A 28 -16.11 -3.30 4.66
CA ASP A 28 -17.36 -3.83 5.23
C ASP A 28 -18.59 -3.64 4.33
N GLY A 29 -18.40 -3.80 3.02
CA GLY A 29 -19.48 -3.64 2.05
C GLY A 29 -19.91 -2.21 1.80
N LYS A 30 -19.13 -1.23 2.26
CA LYS A 30 -19.48 0.20 2.21
C LYS A 30 -18.30 1.02 1.71
N VAL A 31 -18.58 2.17 1.12
CA VAL A 31 -17.57 3.15 0.73
C VAL A 31 -17.43 4.19 1.84
N TRP A 32 -16.19 4.50 2.20
CA TRP A 32 -15.82 5.46 3.23
C TRP A 32 -15.07 6.62 2.61
N ILE A 33 -15.25 7.81 3.16
CA ILE A 33 -14.58 9.04 2.72
C ILE A 33 -13.77 9.62 3.87
N LYS A 34 -12.62 10.21 3.53
CA LYS A 34 -11.78 10.90 4.50
C LYS A 34 -11.48 12.30 4.02
N TYR A 35 -11.82 13.27 4.86
CA TYR A 35 -11.44 14.67 4.67
C TYR A 35 -10.03 14.91 5.21
N PRO A 36 -9.29 15.91 4.68
CA PRO A 36 -7.94 16.20 5.16
C PRO A 36 -7.90 16.42 6.68
N GLY A 37 -7.03 15.67 7.38
CA GLY A 37 -6.91 15.75 8.83
C GLY A 37 -8.03 15.10 9.63
N GLY A 38 -9.01 14.50 8.98
CA GLY A 38 -10.16 13.88 9.62
C GLY A 38 -10.09 12.35 9.70
N GLU A 39 -11.16 11.77 10.17
CA GLU A 39 -11.34 10.32 10.25
C GLU A 39 -12.14 9.80 9.06
N TRP A 40 -12.13 8.48 8.86
CA TRP A 40 -12.95 7.83 7.85
C TRP A 40 -14.43 7.90 8.26
N LEU A 41 -15.26 8.44 7.35
CA LEU A 41 -16.70 8.58 7.53
C LEU A 41 -17.44 7.82 6.42
N ARG A 42 -18.67 7.44 6.68
CA ARG A 42 -19.51 6.82 5.66
C ARG A 42 -19.72 7.78 4.49
N ALA A 43 -19.35 7.38 3.28
CA ALA A 43 -19.52 8.22 2.10
C ALA A 43 -20.99 8.32 1.70
N ARG A 44 -21.40 9.52 1.31
CA ARG A 44 -22.71 9.78 0.69
C ARG A 44 -22.45 10.40 -0.67
N PHE A 45 -22.95 9.75 -1.69
CA PHE A 45 -22.69 10.18 -3.06
C PHE A 45 -23.88 10.93 -3.65
N THR A 46 -23.58 11.98 -4.40
CA THR A 46 -24.51 12.62 -5.31
C THR A 46 -24.47 11.89 -6.65
N ALA A 47 -25.43 12.17 -7.53
CA ALA A 47 -25.43 11.59 -8.88
C ALA A 47 -24.14 11.93 -9.64
N GLU A 48 -23.57 13.11 -9.39
CA GLU A 48 -22.31 13.54 -10.00
C GLU A 48 -21.16 12.58 -9.69
N ALA A 49 -21.07 12.08 -8.46
CA ALA A 49 -20.01 11.14 -8.08
C ALA A 49 -20.02 9.86 -8.92
N PHE A 50 -21.19 9.42 -9.37
CA PHE A 50 -21.32 8.21 -10.19
C PHE A 50 -21.06 8.46 -11.69
N THR A 51 -21.21 9.69 -12.15
CA THR A 51 -21.12 10.02 -13.57
C THR A 51 -19.84 10.77 -13.95
N THR A 52 -19.13 11.33 -12.98
CA THR A 52 -17.87 12.03 -13.25
C THR A 52 -16.74 11.09 -13.63
N ASP A 53 -15.83 11.59 -14.44
CA ASP A 53 -14.62 10.87 -14.87
C ASP A 53 -13.39 11.28 -14.05
N ASP A 54 -13.59 12.03 -12.97
CA ASP A 54 -12.52 12.63 -12.16
C ASP A 54 -11.96 11.71 -11.07
N TRP A 55 -12.43 10.48 -10.96
CA TRP A 55 -11.89 9.50 -10.03
C TRP A 55 -10.45 9.13 -10.40
N LYS A 56 -9.60 9.04 -9.39
CA LYS A 56 -8.20 8.61 -9.55
C LYS A 56 -7.88 7.56 -8.49
N LEU A 57 -7.20 6.49 -8.91
CA LEU A 57 -6.66 5.54 -7.95
C LEU A 57 -5.42 6.15 -7.29
N GLU A 58 -5.34 6.00 -5.96
CA GLU A 58 -4.15 6.42 -5.23
C GLU A 58 -3.01 5.41 -5.47
N PRO A 59 -1.75 5.88 -5.52
CA PRO A 59 -0.61 4.98 -5.62
C PRO A 59 -0.56 4.02 -4.44
N VAL A 60 -0.17 2.78 -4.69
CA VAL A 60 0.07 1.81 -3.63
C VAL A 60 1.38 2.15 -2.96
N LYS A 61 1.35 2.35 -1.65
CA LYS A 61 2.57 2.60 -0.86
C LYS A 61 3.04 1.31 -0.23
N VAL A 62 4.28 0.98 -0.49
CA VAL A 62 4.94 -0.19 0.08
C VAL A 62 6.03 0.29 1.02
N VAL A 63 6.03 -0.26 2.24
CA VAL A 63 7.07 0.04 3.23
C VAL A 63 8.24 -0.91 3.00
N LYS A 64 9.44 -0.34 2.92
CA LYS A 64 10.68 -1.09 2.70
C LYS A 64 11.71 -0.72 3.75
N TRP A 65 12.61 -1.64 4.03
CA TRP A 65 13.73 -1.47 4.95
C TRP A 65 15.00 -2.04 4.34
N ARG A 66 16.14 -1.70 4.90
CA ARG A 66 17.37 -2.45 4.71
C ARG A 66 17.39 -3.64 5.66
N TRP A 67 17.99 -4.71 5.22
CA TRP A 67 17.99 -5.97 5.92
C TRP A 67 19.38 -6.51 6.13
N VAL A 68 19.55 -7.24 7.23
CA VAL A 68 20.73 -8.05 7.51
C VAL A 68 20.32 -9.48 7.38
N PHE A 69 21.06 -10.25 6.61
CA PHE A 69 20.86 -11.67 6.41
C PHE A 69 22.01 -12.44 7.03
N GLY A 70 21.74 -13.60 7.62
CA GLY A 70 22.76 -14.41 8.26
C GLY A 70 22.81 -15.83 7.75
N PHE A 71 24.03 -16.33 7.63
CA PHE A 71 24.31 -17.74 7.31
C PHE A 71 25.43 -18.20 8.25
N GLY A 72 25.07 -19.02 9.25
CA GLY A 72 26.01 -19.39 10.31
C GLY A 72 26.48 -18.15 11.07
N SER A 73 27.79 -17.89 11.06
CA SER A 73 28.40 -16.71 11.67
C SER A 73 28.62 -15.56 10.69
N GLU A 74 28.29 -15.76 9.40
CA GLU A 74 28.45 -14.72 8.38
C GLU A 74 27.24 -13.83 8.31
N LEU A 75 27.48 -12.53 8.09
CA LEU A 75 26.44 -11.51 7.95
C LEU A 75 26.55 -10.81 6.60
N GLN A 76 25.42 -10.54 5.98
CA GLN A 76 25.36 -9.77 4.74
C GLN A 76 24.26 -8.71 4.85
N MET A 77 24.62 -7.46 4.61
CA MET A 77 23.66 -6.35 4.58
C MET A 77 23.27 -6.05 3.14
N THR A 78 21.98 -5.80 2.90
CA THR A 78 21.54 -5.39 1.57
C THR A 78 21.94 -3.94 1.28
N ALA A 79 22.30 -3.67 0.03
CA ALA A 79 22.61 -2.34 -0.45
C ALA A 79 21.37 -1.57 -0.92
N TYR A 80 20.21 -2.21 -0.92
CA TYR A 80 18.94 -1.64 -1.38
C TYR A 80 17.81 -2.03 -0.43
N ASP A 81 16.73 -1.29 -0.49
CA ASP A 81 15.59 -1.48 0.38
C ASP A 81 14.68 -2.61 -0.12
N LEU A 82 14.19 -3.43 0.79
CA LEU A 82 13.27 -4.53 0.49
C LEU A 82 12.04 -4.45 1.39
N SER A 83 10.88 -4.79 0.85
CA SER A 83 9.69 -5.02 1.65
C SER A 83 9.85 -6.32 2.43
N GLU A 84 8.96 -6.56 3.39
CA GLU A 84 9.00 -7.78 4.19
C GLU A 84 8.88 -9.05 3.33
N SER A 85 7.98 -9.05 2.34
CA SER A 85 7.81 -10.19 1.43
C SER A 85 9.00 -10.36 0.48
N GLU A 86 9.59 -9.27 0.00
CA GLU A 86 10.79 -9.32 -0.84
C GLU A 86 12.00 -9.87 -0.06
N ALA A 87 12.15 -9.45 1.20
CA ALA A 87 13.23 -9.93 2.06
C ALA A 87 13.09 -11.43 2.35
N ASP A 88 11.87 -11.90 2.60
CA ASP A 88 11.61 -13.31 2.83
C ASP A 88 11.94 -14.16 1.61
N ALA A 89 11.54 -13.71 0.43
CA ALA A 89 11.87 -14.39 -0.83
C ALA A 89 13.39 -14.41 -1.07
N TYR A 90 14.07 -13.31 -0.79
CA TYR A 90 15.53 -13.22 -0.93
C TYR A 90 16.24 -14.16 0.02
N ARG A 91 15.80 -14.23 1.27
CA ARG A 91 16.33 -15.15 2.28
C ARG A 91 16.24 -16.61 1.82
N ILE A 92 15.09 -17.00 1.32
CA ILE A 92 14.85 -18.37 0.82
C ILE A 92 15.71 -18.66 -0.41
N HIS A 93 15.75 -17.75 -1.37
CA HIS A 93 16.51 -17.92 -2.61
C HIS A 93 18.02 -18.08 -2.36
N LYS A 94 18.57 -17.34 -1.40
CA LYS A 94 19.99 -17.37 -1.05
C LYS A 94 20.31 -18.35 0.06
N ASN A 95 19.32 -19.08 0.60
CA ASN A 95 19.48 -20.04 1.69
C ASN A 95 20.07 -19.44 2.97
N PHE A 96 19.71 -18.20 3.30
CA PHE A 96 20.08 -17.62 4.59
C PHE A 96 19.27 -18.24 5.72
N ASP A 97 19.89 -18.40 6.89
CA ASP A 97 19.24 -18.98 8.06
C ASP A 97 18.23 -18.05 8.70
N TRP A 98 18.52 -16.73 8.64
CA TRP A 98 17.67 -15.72 9.25
C TRP A 98 17.80 -14.39 8.52
N ALA A 99 16.83 -13.50 8.76
CA ALA A 99 16.84 -12.14 8.25
C ALA A 99 16.28 -11.22 9.32
N GLU A 100 16.86 -10.03 9.45
CA GLU A 100 16.43 -9.01 10.40
C GLU A 100 16.40 -7.64 9.72
N ARG A 101 15.29 -6.91 9.87
CA ARG A 101 15.19 -5.58 9.31
C ARG A 101 15.86 -4.54 10.20
N ILE A 102 16.43 -3.54 9.57
CA ILE A 102 17.04 -2.42 10.26
C ILE A 102 15.99 -1.33 10.38
N GLU A 103 15.37 -1.19 11.56
CA GLU A 103 14.19 -0.35 11.78
C GLU A 103 14.37 1.12 11.37
N HIS A 104 15.52 1.71 11.63
CA HIS A 104 15.75 3.12 11.31
C HIS A 104 15.87 3.39 9.80
N THR A 105 15.92 2.36 8.96
CA THR A 105 15.98 2.50 7.51
C THR A 105 14.61 2.44 6.83
N ARG A 106 13.53 2.44 7.62
CA ARG A 106 12.17 2.38 7.11
C ARG A 106 11.93 3.50 6.09
N THR A 107 11.45 3.12 4.91
CA THR A 107 11.10 4.06 3.85
C THR A 107 9.80 3.63 3.18
N GLU A 108 9.04 4.59 2.70
CA GLU A 108 7.82 4.32 1.94
C GLU A 108 8.07 4.67 0.49
N VAL A 109 7.75 3.73 -0.41
CA VAL A 109 7.88 3.92 -1.86
C VAL A 109 6.54 3.71 -2.53
N GLU A 110 6.30 4.46 -3.59
CA GLU A 110 5.09 4.32 -4.41
C GLU A 110 5.38 3.34 -5.55
N GLU A 111 4.43 2.45 -5.76
CA GLU A 111 4.49 1.50 -6.87
C GLU A 111 3.40 1.77 -7.88
#